data_1bc7b766cdaca70f3a7719c8cb59d2da
#
_entry.id   1bc7b766cdaca70f3a7719c8cb59d2da
#
_cell.length_a   1.000
_cell.length_b   1.000
_cell.length_c   1.000
_cell.angle_alpha   90.00
_cell.angle_beta   90.00
_cell.angle_gamma   90.00
#
_symmetry.space_group_name_H-M   'P 1'
#
loop_
_entity.id
_entity.type
_entity.pdbx_description
1 polymer ?
#
loop_
_entity_poly.entity_id
_entity_poly.type
_entity_poly.pdbx_seq_one_letter_code
_entity_poly.pdbx_strand_id
1 'polypeptide(L)'
;NNFDDVILFNTNNNIIETTNSNLFILNYNKVITPPLKDGCVDGSMRKLLISIIKNKYEFEEESISENDLDTCSEVILSNSTYGVRGIKNINKKTYNNSNLYKYLINSLNNLI
;
A
#
# COMPACT_ATOMS: atom_id res chain seq x y z
N ASN A 1 2.11 -13.78 14.20
CA ASN A 1 1.70 -13.34 14.11
C ASN A 1 1.19 -12.50 14.27
N ASN A 2 1.11 -12.31 14.37
CA ASN A 2 0.61 -11.31 14.55
C ASN A 2 0.13 -10.53 13.48
N PHE A 3 -1.03 -10.72 13.06
CA PHE A 3 -1.55 -9.98 12.03
C PHE A 3 -2.54 -9.06 12.61
N ASP A 4 -2.10 -7.85 12.76
CA ASP A 4 -2.93 -6.85 13.37
C ASP A 4 -3.93 -6.26 12.40
N ASP A 5 -3.72 -6.45 11.11
CA ASP A 5 -4.59 -5.88 10.09
C ASP A 5 -5.38 -6.95 9.35
N VAL A 6 -6.59 -6.60 8.97
CA VAL A 6 -7.45 -7.44 8.16
C VAL A 6 -7.74 -6.69 6.87
N ILE A 7 -7.62 -7.38 5.73
CA ILE A 7 -7.90 -6.76 4.45
C ILE A 7 -9.42 -6.63 4.26
N LEU A 8 -9.86 -5.42 3.93
CA LEU A 8 -11.27 -5.13 3.74
C LEU A 8 -11.61 -5.04 2.26
N PHE A 9 -12.79 -5.52 1.90
CA PHE A 9 -13.28 -5.45 0.54
C PHE A 9 -14.55 -4.61 0.49
N ASN A 10 -14.76 -3.89 -0.61
CA ASN A 10 -16.03 -3.20 -0.80
C ASN A 10 -17.03 -4.14 -1.46
N THR A 11 -18.21 -3.64 -1.79
CA THR A 11 -19.29 -4.48 -2.34
C THR A 11 -18.96 -5.08 -3.71
N ASN A 12 -17.94 -4.56 -4.39
CA ASN A 12 -17.51 -5.08 -5.69
C ASN A 12 -16.32 -6.03 -5.57
N ASN A 13 -15.99 -6.45 -4.34
CA ASN A 13 -14.87 -7.34 -4.07
C ASN A 13 -13.52 -6.76 -4.42
N ASN A 14 -13.41 -5.45 -4.36
CA ASN A 14 -12.12 -4.78 -4.50
C ASN A 14 -11.56 -4.48 -3.13
N ILE A 15 -10.24 -4.55 -3.02
CA ILE A 15 -9.55 -4.27 -1.77
C ILE A 15 -9.49 -2.77 -1.58
N ILE A 16 -9.86 -2.30 -0.40
CA ILE A 16 -9.85 -0.87 -0.12
C ILE A 16 -8.76 -0.49 0.87
N GLU A 17 -8.60 -1.26 1.94
CA GLU A 17 -7.57 -1.00 2.94
C GLU A 17 -7.58 -2.13 3.96
N THR A 18 -6.62 -2.15 4.85
CA THR A 18 -6.67 -3.02 6.02
C THR A 18 -7.42 -2.30 7.13
N THR A 19 -7.69 -2.97 8.25
CA THR A 19 -8.46 -2.36 9.33
C THR A 19 -7.80 -1.14 9.94
N ASN A 20 -6.47 -1.09 9.92
CA ASN A 20 -5.74 0.00 10.56
C ASN A 20 -4.89 0.83 9.60
N SER A 21 -4.87 0.50 8.33
CA SER A 21 -3.88 1.07 7.42
C SER A 21 -4.41 1.25 6.02
N ASN A 22 -3.79 2.14 5.28
CA ASN A 22 -4.01 2.25 3.84
C ASN A 22 -3.06 1.31 3.12
N LEU A 23 -3.44 0.90 1.91
CA LEU A 23 -2.73 -0.12 1.16
C LEU A 23 -2.17 0.44 -0.14
N PHE A 24 -0.91 0.11 -0.43
CA PHE A 24 -0.28 0.43 -1.71
C PHE A 24 0.36 -0.83 -2.27
N ILE A 25 0.29 -1.03 -3.57
CA ILE A 25 1.02 -2.14 -4.20
C ILE A 25 1.94 -1.60 -5.27
N LEU A 26 3.04 -2.31 -5.50
CA LEU A 26 3.96 -2.00 -6.59
C LEU A 26 3.86 -3.10 -7.63
N ASN A 27 3.55 -2.71 -8.87
CA ASN A 27 3.48 -3.64 -9.97
C ASN A 27 4.35 -3.08 -11.09
N TYR A 28 5.51 -3.70 -11.31
CA TYR A 28 6.54 -3.19 -12.22
C TYR A 28 7.01 -1.82 -11.71
N ASN A 29 6.80 -0.77 -12.47
CA ASN A 29 7.21 0.57 -12.04
C ASN A 29 6.04 1.45 -11.64
N LYS A 30 4.90 0.84 -11.38
CA LYS A 30 3.68 1.59 -11.09
C LYS A 30 3.16 1.25 -9.70
N VAL A 31 2.87 2.28 -8.93
CA VAL A 31 2.28 2.12 -7.61
C VAL A 31 0.79 2.38 -7.71
N ILE A 32 0.00 1.51 -7.11
CA ILE A 32 -1.45 1.58 -7.14
C ILE A 32 -1.97 1.58 -5.73
N THR A 33 -2.96 2.42 -5.46
CA THR A 33 -3.69 2.41 -4.19
C THR A 33 -5.17 2.53 -4.49
N PRO A 34 -6.05 1.95 -3.67
CA PRO A 34 -7.48 2.06 -3.91
C PRO A 34 -7.93 3.51 -3.87
N PRO A 35 -8.84 3.91 -4.76
CA PRO A 35 -9.37 5.27 -4.75
C PRO A 35 -10.33 5.48 -3.60
N LEU A 36 -10.52 6.73 -3.19
CA LEU A 36 -11.42 7.06 -2.09
C LEU A 36 -12.86 6.59 -2.37
N LYS A 37 -13.26 6.57 -3.64
CA LYS A 37 -14.61 6.11 -4.00
C LYS A 37 -14.85 4.64 -3.67
N ASP A 38 -13.79 3.86 -3.49
CA ASP A 38 -13.92 2.45 -3.10
C ASP A 38 -14.16 2.31 -1.61
N GLY A 39 -14.14 3.40 -0.87
CA GLY A 39 -14.49 3.39 0.54
C GLY A 39 -13.33 3.47 1.51
N CYS A 40 -12.10 3.65 1.01
CA CYS A 40 -10.95 3.73 1.92
C CYS A 40 -10.92 5.08 2.63
N VAL A 41 -10.23 5.11 3.76
CA VAL A 41 -10.08 6.32 4.56
C VAL A 41 -9.02 7.22 3.93
N ASP A 42 -9.30 8.53 3.88
CA ASP A 42 -8.37 9.50 3.33
C ASP A 42 -7.40 9.94 4.43
N GLY A 43 -6.43 9.10 4.73
CA GLY A 43 -5.47 9.35 5.80
C GLY A 43 -4.41 10.37 5.43
N SER A 44 -3.90 11.08 6.43
CA SER A 44 -2.85 12.07 6.20
C SER A 44 -1.55 11.44 5.72
N MET A 45 -1.19 10.26 6.26
CA MET A 45 0.00 9.55 5.80
C MET A 45 -0.17 9.11 4.35
N ARG A 46 -1.38 8.73 3.95
CA ARG A 46 -1.67 8.36 2.56
C ARG A 46 -1.34 9.50 1.61
N LYS A 47 -1.76 10.70 1.96
CA LYS A 47 -1.50 11.88 1.13
C LYS A 47 -0.02 12.17 1.00
N LEU A 48 0.69 12.08 2.11
CA LEU A 48 2.13 12.32 2.10
C LEU A 48 2.85 11.30 1.23
N LEU A 49 2.53 10.02 1.37
CA LEU A 49 3.17 8.99 0.59
C LEU A 49 2.88 9.12 -0.89
N ILE A 50 1.67 9.50 -1.26
CA ILE A 50 1.34 9.71 -2.67
C ILE A 50 2.25 10.79 -3.27
N SER A 51 2.47 11.89 -2.55
CA SER A 51 3.32 12.94 -3.06
C SER A 51 4.77 12.47 -3.22
N ILE A 52 5.26 11.64 -2.31
CA ILE A 52 6.61 11.07 -2.39
C ILE A 52 6.71 10.09 -3.55
N ILE A 53 5.71 9.21 -3.70
CA ILE A 53 5.70 8.19 -4.73
C ILE A 53 5.75 8.79 -6.13
N LYS A 54 5.02 9.87 -6.34
CA LYS A 54 4.94 10.49 -7.67
C LYS A 54 6.27 11.04 -8.16
N ASN A 55 7.23 11.22 -7.27
CA ASN A 55 8.55 11.71 -7.66
C ASN A 55 9.41 10.64 -8.32
N LYS A 56 9.04 9.37 -8.19
CA LYS A 56 9.88 8.29 -8.70
C LYS A 56 9.13 7.24 -9.50
N TYR A 57 7.87 6.99 -9.18
CA TYR A 57 7.08 5.93 -9.79
C TYR A 57 5.89 6.49 -10.52
N GLU A 58 5.39 5.73 -11.48
CA GLU A 58 4.05 5.99 -11.98
C GLU A 58 3.08 5.70 -10.85
N PHE A 59 2.03 6.47 -10.76
CA PHE A 59 1.08 6.31 -9.68
C PHE A 59 -0.35 6.42 -10.19
N GLU A 60 -1.21 5.52 -9.73
CA GLU A 60 -2.63 5.60 -10.05
C GLU A 60 -3.47 5.16 -8.85
N GLU A 61 -4.64 5.78 -8.75
CA GLU A 61 -5.67 5.32 -7.82
C GLU A 61 -6.58 4.42 -8.64
N GLU A 62 -6.50 3.13 -8.38
CA GLU A 62 -7.28 2.13 -9.10
C GLU A 62 -7.76 1.08 -8.12
N SER A 63 -8.92 0.50 -8.42
CA SER A 63 -9.41 -0.60 -7.61
C SER A 63 -8.42 -1.76 -7.68
N ILE A 64 -8.16 -2.38 -6.54
CA ILE A 64 -7.23 -3.49 -6.41
C ILE A 64 -8.02 -4.76 -6.09
N SER A 65 -7.81 -5.80 -6.87
CA SER A 65 -8.46 -7.08 -6.66
C SER A 65 -7.52 -8.04 -5.93
N GLU A 66 -8.07 -9.18 -5.51
CA GLU A 66 -7.26 -10.22 -4.92
C GLU A 66 -6.18 -10.70 -5.89
N ASN A 67 -6.51 -10.77 -7.18
CA ASN A 67 -5.55 -11.20 -8.18
C ASN A 67 -4.38 -10.22 -8.29
N ASP A 68 -4.64 -8.93 -8.08
CA ASP A 68 -3.56 -7.94 -8.10
C ASP A 68 -2.58 -8.19 -6.97
N LEU A 69 -3.03 -8.68 -5.83
CA LEU A 69 -2.14 -9.02 -4.74
C LEU A 69 -1.27 -10.22 -5.08
N ASP A 70 -1.78 -11.13 -5.90
CA ASP A 70 -1.01 -12.32 -6.27
C ASP A 70 0.08 -11.98 -7.30
N THR A 71 -0.10 -10.92 -8.06
CA THR A 71 0.81 -10.61 -9.16
C THR A 71 1.76 -9.46 -8.88
N CYS A 72 1.48 -8.62 -7.89
CA CYS A 72 2.34 -7.48 -7.60
C CYS A 72 3.62 -7.92 -6.88
N SER A 73 4.63 -7.06 -6.86
CA SER A 73 5.91 -7.38 -6.26
C SER A 73 6.05 -6.91 -4.81
N GLU A 74 5.35 -5.86 -4.43
CA GLU A 74 5.41 -5.35 -3.06
C GLU A 74 4.02 -4.92 -2.59
N VAL A 75 3.77 -5.11 -1.31
CA VAL A 75 2.54 -4.65 -0.67
C VAL A 75 2.95 -3.83 0.54
N ILE A 76 2.51 -2.58 0.59
CA ILE A 76 2.90 -1.64 1.63
C ILE A 76 1.65 -1.18 2.38
N LEU A 77 1.74 -1.13 3.69
CA LEU A 77 0.71 -0.56 4.52
C LEU A 77 1.21 0.75 5.12
N SER A 78 0.31 1.68 5.34
CA SER A 78 0.69 2.95 5.96
C SER A 78 -0.39 3.44 6.91
N ASN A 79 0.04 4.08 7.99
CA ASN A 79 -0.86 4.85 8.82
C ASN A 79 -0.02 5.86 9.61
N SER A 80 -0.71 6.77 10.32
CA SER A 80 -0.04 7.85 11.03
C SER A 80 0.72 7.38 12.26
N THR A 81 0.43 6.19 12.75
CA THR A 81 1.07 5.66 13.96
C THR A 81 2.44 5.08 13.67
N TYR A 82 2.55 4.20 12.68
CA TYR A 82 3.84 3.55 12.40
C TYR A 82 4.49 4.00 11.09
N GLY A 83 3.80 4.84 10.31
CA GLY A 83 4.35 5.29 9.04
C GLY A 83 4.15 4.28 7.95
N VAL A 84 5.17 3.49 7.66
CA VAL A 84 5.16 2.55 6.53
C VAL A 84 5.58 1.18 7.00
N ARG A 85 4.89 0.16 6.53
CA ARG A 85 5.20 -1.23 6.85
C ARG A 85 5.08 -2.08 5.60
N GLY A 86 6.08 -2.89 5.32
CA GLY A 86 6.04 -3.82 4.19
C GLY A 86 5.45 -5.15 4.61
N ILE A 87 4.61 -5.72 3.76
CA ILE A 87 4.01 -7.02 4.02
C ILE A 87 4.94 -8.10 3.49
N LYS A 88 5.27 -9.10 4.31
CA LYS A 88 6.15 -10.19 3.88
C LYS A 88 5.41 -11.26 3.11
N ASN A 89 4.20 -11.57 3.52
CA ASN A 89 3.44 -12.57 2.79
C ASN A 89 1.95 -12.41 3.03
N ILE A 90 1.17 -12.86 2.07
CA ILE A 90 -0.28 -12.94 2.16
C ILE A 90 -0.60 -14.34 1.66
N ASN A 91 -1.25 -15.15 2.50
CA ASN A 91 -1.50 -16.55 2.20
C ASN A 91 -0.16 -17.23 1.88
N LYS A 92 0.00 -17.76 0.66
CA LYS A 92 1.24 -18.44 0.28
C LYS A 92 2.17 -17.59 -0.57
N LYS A 93 1.75 -16.36 -0.86
CA LYS A 93 2.54 -15.44 -1.67
C LYS A 93 3.51 -14.67 -0.80
N THR A 94 4.79 -14.62 -1.19
CA THR A 94 5.83 -13.90 -0.48
C THR A 94 6.23 -12.67 -1.29
N TYR A 95 6.46 -11.57 -0.59
CA TYR A 95 6.84 -10.30 -1.22
C TYR A 95 8.23 -9.88 -0.79
N ASN A 96 8.98 -9.30 -1.73
CA ASN A 96 10.31 -8.80 -1.45
C ASN A 96 10.26 -7.27 -1.46
N ASN A 97 10.33 -6.66 -0.28
CA ASN A 97 10.18 -5.22 -0.12
C ASN A 97 11.50 -4.48 -0.33
N SER A 98 12.12 -4.67 -1.49
CA SER A 98 13.45 -4.15 -1.76
C SER A 98 13.46 -2.85 -2.56
N ASN A 99 12.34 -2.41 -3.10
CA ASN A 99 12.28 -1.20 -3.92
C ASN A 99 11.41 -0.12 -3.31
N LEU A 100 10.10 -0.27 -3.41
CA LEU A 100 9.18 0.76 -2.94
C LEU A 100 9.33 1.00 -1.44
N TYR A 101 9.35 -0.08 -0.66
CA TYR A 101 9.44 0.06 0.79
C TYR A 101 10.69 0.85 1.19
N LYS A 102 11.84 0.49 0.62
CA LYS A 102 13.09 1.17 0.96
C LYS A 102 13.07 2.63 0.54
N TYR A 103 12.51 2.90 -0.63
CA TYR A 103 12.40 4.28 -1.09
C TYR A 103 11.55 5.11 -0.13
N LEU A 104 10.42 4.57 0.32
CA LEU A 104 9.53 5.29 1.22
C LEU A 104 10.16 5.52 2.58
N ILE A 105 10.83 4.51 3.13
CA ILE A 105 11.50 4.64 4.42
C ILE A 105 12.59 5.70 4.34
N ASN A 106 13.41 5.68 3.29
CA ASN A 106 14.47 6.67 3.14
C ASN A 106 13.90 8.09 2.97
N SER A 107 12.81 8.21 2.21
CA SER A 107 12.20 9.51 1.99
C SER A 107 11.64 10.09 3.28
N LEU A 108 10.98 9.26 4.07
CA LEU A 108 10.42 9.70 5.35
C LEU A 108 11.52 10.09 6.32
N ASN A 109 12.60 9.33 6.36
CA ASN A 109 13.72 9.65 7.26
C ASN A 109 14.38 10.97 6.90
N ASN A 110 14.36 11.35 5.64
CA ASN A 110 14.97 12.60 5.19
C ASN A 110 14.09 13.82 5.43
N LEU A 111 12.86 13.64 5.91
CA LEU A 111 11.98 14.75 6.22
C LEU A 111 12.23 15.30 7.63
N ILE A 112 13.01 14.62 8.43
CA ILE A 112 13.24 15.00 9.82
C ILE A 112 14.51 15.81 9.96
#